data_c2de03ccc8f1f4e4c203c04a93766d9a
#
_entry.id   c2de03ccc8f1f4e4c203c04a93766d9a
#
_cell.length_a   1.000
_cell.length_b   1.000
_cell.length_c   1.000
_cell.angle_alpha   90.00
_cell.angle_beta   90.00
_cell.angle_gamma   90.00
#
_symmetry.space_group_name_H-M   'P 1'
#
loop_
_entity.id
_entity.type
_entity.pdbx_description
1 polymer ?
#
loop_
_entity_poly.entity_id
_entity_poly.type
_entity_poly.pdbx_seq_one_letter_code
_entity_poly.pdbx_strand_id
1 'polypeptide(L)'
;MSDLQSLPENLSGVHIHFVGIKGTGMAALVEIFFHNGAIITGSDVSERFYTDEILEKLNLKALPFSKKNITDEVQYVVYSSAYKLDKNPDLIAAVKKGIPCLLYTEALGSWSSRAYSCGICGVHGKTSTTGLTGTILKELDLPVQILAGSIIKSFGDTCTYTSPLITNNNLSSSTLMTDDLRPKTYFVAETCEYQRHFMSFCPQKIILTSVEPDHQDYYPTYEDIRQAFIDYICKLPKNGQVIYCADDKGAVDTVTLAAKLRPDIQMIPYGETAESDYKLTFGKVEKEQNNFTVKLFGNKNLYLKVPGRHEVMDAVAALALSCELLKTNGKNPEDYVNQIATGLANFAGGKRRSEIIGHMKSQTGNDVLVIDDYGHHPTAVKTTLDGFREFYKGRKIIVDFMSHTYSRTQALLEEFAQSFDSADIVILHKIYSSARENPADFNITGLTLFNKTVEHLIAVKENMCAKYYEEILDAKDFVKEELNKPLSKDYPDGYLFVTMGAGDNWKLGKAILEDK
;
A
#
# COMPACT_ATOMS: atom_id res chain seq x y z
N MET A 1 -14.61 27.06 12.87
CA MET A 1 -13.48 26.40 12.20
C MET A 1 -12.26 26.85 12.98
N SER A 2 -11.68 25.98 13.83
CA SER A 2 -10.39 26.27 14.47
C SER A 2 -9.36 26.45 13.35
N ASP A 3 -8.53 27.48 13.44
CA ASP A 3 -7.41 27.70 12.52
C ASP A 3 -6.58 26.41 12.47
N LEU A 4 -6.75 25.64 11.38
CA LEU A 4 -5.91 24.49 11.11
C LEU A 4 -4.48 25.01 11.02
N GLN A 5 -3.64 24.62 11.96
CA GLN A 5 -2.22 24.93 11.92
C GLN A 5 -1.66 24.34 10.62
N SER A 6 -1.22 25.19 9.70
CA SER A 6 -0.66 24.76 8.42
C SER A 6 0.85 24.94 8.44
N LEU A 7 1.56 24.08 7.72
CA LEU A 7 2.98 24.25 7.47
C LEU A 7 3.22 25.50 6.61
N PRO A 8 4.38 26.19 6.74
CA PRO A 8 4.71 27.32 5.88
C PRO A 8 4.86 26.88 4.42
N GLU A 9 4.55 27.75 3.47
CA GLU A 9 4.61 27.42 2.02
C GLU A 9 6.01 26.98 1.58
N ASN A 10 7.05 27.64 2.06
CA ASN A 10 8.43 27.27 1.82
C ASN A 10 9.01 26.57 3.04
N LEU A 11 9.49 25.34 2.86
CA LEU A 11 10.11 24.54 3.92
C LEU A 11 11.63 24.76 4.03
N SER A 12 12.26 25.52 3.12
CA SER A 12 13.71 25.73 3.14
C SER A 12 14.16 26.40 4.45
N GLY A 13 15.01 25.69 5.21
CA GLY A 13 15.51 26.13 6.50
C GLY A 13 14.52 26.02 7.67
N VAL A 14 13.30 25.53 7.44
CA VAL A 14 12.33 25.28 8.52
C VAL A 14 12.72 24.03 9.28
N HIS A 15 12.91 24.14 10.60
CA HIS A 15 13.24 23.01 11.45
C HIS A 15 11.97 22.31 11.92
N ILE A 16 11.81 21.05 11.49
CA ILE A 16 10.67 20.19 11.81
C ILE A 16 11.16 18.96 12.57
N HIS A 17 10.61 18.73 13.75
CA HIS A 17 10.86 17.52 14.54
C HIS A 17 9.73 16.49 14.34
N PHE A 18 10.10 15.25 14.00
CA PHE A 18 9.14 14.15 13.77
C PHE A 18 9.10 13.20 14.97
N VAL A 19 7.92 13.03 15.58
CA VAL A 19 7.70 12.08 16.68
C VAL A 19 7.04 10.81 16.14
N GLY A 20 7.76 9.69 16.19
CA GLY A 20 7.40 8.45 15.48
C GLY A 20 7.91 8.45 14.04
N ILE A 21 9.14 8.94 13.84
CA ILE A 21 9.77 9.17 12.53
C ILE A 21 9.91 7.89 11.68
N LYS A 22 9.95 6.72 12.32
CA LYS A 22 10.09 5.42 11.63
C LYS A 22 8.77 4.87 11.08
N GLY A 23 7.63 5.45 11.40
CA GLY A 23 6.36 5.07 10.78
C GLY A 23 6.44 5.22 9.26
N THR A 24 5.86 4.30 8.47
CA THR A 24 6.01 4.31 7.01
C THR A 24 5.59 5.63 6.36
N GLY A 25 4.39 6.12 6.67
CA GLY A 25 3.94 7.42 6.16
C GLY A 25 4.78 8.58 6.67
N MET A 26 5.26 8.50 7.92
CA MET A 26 6.15 9.51 8.51
C MET A 26 7.47 9.58 7.75
N ALA A 27 8.14 8.44 7.52
CA ALA A 27 9.40 8.37 6.77
C ALA A 27 9.25 8.90 5.34
N ALA A 28 8.12 8.59 4.67
CA ALA A 28 7.82 9.13 3.36
C ALA A 28 7.65 10.66 3.36
N LEU A 29 6.95 11.20 4.36
CA LEU A 29 6.78 12.65 4.48
C LEU A 29 8.09 13.35 4.87
N VAL A 30 8.91 12.72 5.71
CA VAL A 30 10.28 13.16 6.03
C VAL A 30 11.12 13.29 4.76
N GLU A 31 11.09 12.27 3.89
CA GLU A 31 11.83 12.28 2.63
C GLU A 31 11.41 13.47 1.74
N ILE A 32 10.10 13.70 1.61
CA ILE A 32 9.57 14.85 0.87
C ILE A 32 10.04 16.16 1.47
N PHE A 33 9.91 16.35 2.77
CA PHE A 33 10.26 17.62 3.43
C PHE A 33 11.76 17.88 3.41
N PHE A 34 12.57 16.81 3.60
CA PHE A 34 14.02 16.91 3.49
C PHE A 34 14.46 17.41 2.10
N HIS A 35 13.91 16.82 1.03
CA HIS A 35 14.23 17.25 -0.34
C HIS A 35 13.67 18.64 -0.68
N ASN A 36 12.75 19.16 0.12
CA ASN A 36 12.27 20.54 0.02
C ASN A 36 13.02 21.51 0.95
N GLY A 37 14.17 21.08 1.48
CA GLY A 37 15.11 21.92 2.23
C GLY A 37 14.77 22.12 3.70
N ALA A 38 13.82 21.37 4.26
CA ALA A 38 13.55 21.39 5.69
C ALA A 38 14.74 20.79 6.48
N ILE A 39 15.01 21.34 7.66
CA ILE A 39 15.92 20.76 8.64
C ILE A 39 15.12 19.75 9.44
N ILE A 40 15.49 18.46 9.33
CA ILE A 40 14.73 17.37 9.93
C ILE A 40 15.47 16.81 11.13
N THR A 41 14.75 16.66 12.24
CA THR A 41 15.11 15.82 13.38
C THR A 41 13.94 14.92 13.73
N GLY A 42 14.17 13.83 14.48
CA GLY A 42 13.05 12.99 14.88
C GLY A 42 13.40 11.97 15.94
N SER A 43 12.36 11.47 16.58
CA SER A 43 12.44 10.50 17.67
C SER A 43 11.54 9.29 17.41
N ASP A 44 11.95 8.12 17.92
CA ASP A 44 11.18 6.89 17.87
C ASP A 44 11.68 5.87 18.90
N VAL A 45 11.02 4.69 18.92
CA VAL A 45 11.46 3.51 19.68
C VAL A 45 12.80 2.99 19.15
N SER A 46 13.53 2.25 19.99
CA SER A 46 14.85 1.71 19.63
C SER A 46 14.81 0.55 18.64
N GLU A 47 13.66 -0.10 18.50
CA GLU A 47 13.46 -1.21 17.57
C GLU A 47 13.75 -0.79 16.12
N ARG A 48 14.43 -1.67 15.35
CA ARG A 48 14.74 -1.40 13.94
C ARG A 48 13.56 -1.77 13.05
N PHE A 49 13.16 -0.84 12.21
CA PHE A 49 12.16 -1.03 11.15
C PHE A 49 12.82 -0.95 9.77
N TYR A 50 12.15 -1.41 8.74
CA TYR A 50 12.65 -1.30 7.36
C TYR A 50 12.79 0.17 6.90
N THR A 51 12.03 1.08 7.49
CA THR A 51 12.09 2.52 7.22
C THR A 51 13.35 3.19 7.76
N ASP A 52 14.09 2.55 8.69
CA ASP A 52 15.41 3.04 9.11
C ASP A 52 16.38 3.15 7.92
N GLU A 53 16.24 2.29 6.89
CA GLU A 53 17.06 2.37 5.68
C GLU A 53 16.82 3.65 4.88
N ILE A 54 15.58 4.17 4.88
CA ILE A 54 15.23 5.45 4.25
C ILE A 54 15.89 6.60 5.02
N LEU A 55 15.77 6.59 6.35
CA LEU A 55 16.37 7.61 7.20
C LEU A 55 17.91 7.62 7.09
N GLU A 56 18.54 6.44 7.04
CA GLU A 56 19.98 6.28 6.85
C GLU A 56 20.47 6.88 5.51
N LYS A 57 19.72 6.67 4.41
CA LYS A 57 20.01 7.29 3.09
C LYS A 57 19.99 8.82 3.15
N LEU A 58 19.17 9.40 4.03
CA LEU A 58 19.07 10.84 4.26
C LEU A 58 20.07 11.34 5.33
N ASN A 59 20.93 10.46 5.87
CA ASN A 59 21.81 10.74 7.01
C ASN A 59 21.05 11.19 8.26
N LEU A 60 19.82 10.74 8.45
CA LEU A 60 18.99 11.02 9.62
C LEU A 60 19.05 9.85 10.59
N LYS A 61 19.07 10.15 11.88
CA LYS A 61 19.04 9.16 12.94
C LYS A 61 17.86 9.43 13.89
N ALA A 62 17.03 8.42 14.11
CA ALA A 62 15.98 8.50 15.10
C ALA A 62 16.58 8.56 16.52
N LEU A 63 16.16 9.56 17.29
CA LEU A 63 16.55 9.78 18.68
C LEU A 63 15.60 9.03 19.63
N PRO A 64 16.02 8.64 20.83
CA PRO A 64 15.09 8.22 21.87
C PRO A 64 14.16 9.38 22.25
N PHE A 65 12.90 9.08 22.62
CA PHE A 65 11.98 10.11 23.12
C PHE A 65 12.54 10.87 24.31
N SER A 66 12.61 12.19 24.23
CA SER A 66 13.16 13.05 25.28
C SER A 66 12.71 14.49 25.13
N LYS A 67 12.34 15.15 26.21
CA LYS A 67 12.06 16.59 26.23
C LYS A 67 13.21 17.45 25.69
N LYS A 68 14.45 16.92 25.71
CA LYS A 68 15.65 17.59 25.18
C LYS A 68 15.69 17.66 23.67
N ASN A 69 14.93 16.83 22.96
CA ASN A 69 14.87 16.84 21.50
C ASN A 69 14.21 18.11 20.96
N ILE A 70 13.36 18.75 21.76
CA ILE A 70 12.66 19.98 21.39
C ILE A 70 13.49 21.19 21.82
N THR A 71 14.46 21.53 20.96
CA THR A 71 15.32 22.71 21.13
C THR A 71 14.55 24.00 20.80
N ASP A 72 15.19 25.15 20.99
CA ASP A 72 14.57 26.46 20.64
C ASP A 72 14.56 26.70 19.12
N GLU A 73 15.29 25.90 18.36
CA GLU A 73 15.34 25.97 16.89
C GLU A 73 14.16 25.22 16.23
N VAL A 74 13.49 24.30 16.94
CA VAL A 74 12.36 23.55 16.42
C VAL A 74 11.16 24.47 16.25
N GLN A 75 10.69 24.59 15.00
CA GLN A 75 9.57 25.48 14.64
C GLN A 75 8.24 24.73 14.51
N TYR A 76 8.28 23.46 14.14
CA TYR A 76 7.10 22.59 14.00
C TYR A 76 7.39 21.20 14.52
N VAL A 77 6.37 20.53 15.03
CA VAL A 77 6.41 19.10 15.35
C VAL A 77 5.36 18.39 14.51
N VAL A 78 5.75 17.30 13.83
CA VAL A 78 4.84 16.38 13.16
C VAL A 78 4.87 15.06 13.92
N TYR A 79 3.69 14.51 14.23
CA TYR A 79 3.63 13.30 15.04
C TYR A 79 2.67 12.24 14.50
N SER A 80 3.02 10.98 14.74
CA SER A 80 2.18 9.82 14.42
C SER A 80 1.01 9.70 15.39
N SER A 81 -0.15 9.26 14.91
CA SER A 81 -1.34 8.96 15.74
C SER A 81 -1.11 7.89 16.83
N ALA A 82 -0.01 7.15 16.75
CA ALA A 82 0.42 6.22 17.79
C ALA A 82 0.80 6.91 19.11
N TYR A 83 1.14 8.21 19.07
CA TYR A 83 1.58 8.99 20.23
C TYR A 83 0.56 10.06 20.59
N LYS A 84 0.47 10.37 21.89
CA LYS A 84 -0.48 11.35 22.44
C LYS A 84 0.24 12.57 22.96
N LEU A 85 -0.33 13.76 22.76
CA LEU A 85 0.21 15.06 23.16
C LEU A 85 0.52 15.17 24.66
N ASP A 86 -0.25 14.47 25.48
CA ASP A 86 -0.16 14.49 26.95
C ASP A 86 0.71 13.35 27.53
N LYS A 87 1.23 12.43 26.70
CA LYS A 87 1.98 11.26 27.16
C LYS A 87 3.42 11.20 26.67
N ASN A 88 3.66 11.56 25.40
CA ASN A 88 5.00 11.50 24.83
C ASN A 88 5.86 12.69 25.30
N PRO A 89 7.11 12.47 25.78
CA PRO A 89 7.93 13.55 26.35
C PRO A 89 8.29 14.65 25.35
N ASP A 90 8.49 14.34 24.07
CA ASP A 90 8.75 15.35 23.03
C ASP A 90 7.52 16.23 22.83
N LEU A 91 6.33 15.61 22.69
CA LEU A 91 5.07 16.32 22.49
C LEU A 91 4.72 17.22 23.67
N ILE A 92 4.90 16.72 24.91
CA ILE A 92 4.71 17.53 26.14
C ILE A 92 5.62 18.76 26.10
N ALA A 93 6.89 18.60 25.68
CA ALA A 93 7.84 19.71 25.62
C ALA A 93 7.45 20.72 24.53
N ALA A 94 7.02 20.25 23.36
CA ALA A 94 6.56 21.09 22.25
C ALA A 94 5.35 21.93 22.64
N VAL A 95 4.32 21.30 23.22
CA VAL A 95 3.12 21.99 23.70
C VAL A 95 3.46 23.03 24.77
N LYS A 96 4.36 22.70 25.72
CA LYS A 96 4.80 23.65 26.76
C LYS A 96 5.54 24.87 26.18
N LYS A 97 6.26 24.70 25.07
CA LYS A 97 6.96 25.78 24.35
C LYS A 97 6.04 26.54 23.39
N GLY A 98 4.78 26.13 23.22
CA GLY A 98 3.85 26.72 22.25
C GLY A 98 4.22 26.43 20.79
N ILE A 99 4.99 25.37 20.52
CA ILE A 99 5.36 24.95 19.18
C ILE A 99 4.17 24.24 18.51
N PRO A 100 3.78 24.61 17.28
CA PRO A 100 2.73 23.94 16.54
C PRO A 100 3.00 22.44 16.39
N CYS A 101 2.02 21.60 16.81
CA CYS A 101 2.08 20.15 16.69
C CYS A 101 0.99 19.68 15.72
N LEU A 102 1.40 19.13 14.57
CA LEU A 102 0.50 18.60 13.55
C LEU A 102 0.52 17.07 13.57
N LEU A 103 -0.67 16.46 13.49
CA LEU A 103 -0.74 15.05 13.13
C LEU A 103 -0.12 14.83 11.75
N TYR A 104 0.44 13.64 11.52
CA TYR A 104 0.90 13.22 10.19
C TYR A 104 -0.10 13.56 9.09
N THR A 105 -1.37 13.26 9.31
CA THR A 105 -2.46 13.50 8.36
C THR A 105 -2.72 14.97 8.12
N GLU A 106 -2.57 15.83 9.12
CA GLU A 106 -2.70 17.28 8.98
C GLU A 106 -1.52 17.86 8.20
N ALA A 107 -0.30 17.37 8.46
CA ALA A 107 0.90 17.77 7.73
C ALA A 107 0.81 17.34 6.25
N LEU A 108 0.35 16.10 5.97
CA LEU A 108 0.10 15.60 4.62
C LEU A 108 -1.01 16.41 3.93
N GLY A 109 -2.09 16.74 4.63
CA GLY A 109 -3.17 17.59 4.15
C GLY A 109 -2.68 18.98 3.76
N SER A 110 -1.91 19.63 4.64
CA SER A 110 -1.28 20.92 4.38
C SER A 110 -0.34 20.86 3.15
N TRP A 111 0.40 19.76 2.98
CA TRP A 111 1.22 19.55 1.80
C TRP A 111 0.38 19.38 0.53
N SER A 112 -0.66 18.58 0.59
CA SER A 112 -1.53 18.27 -0.55
C SER A 112 -2.28 19.50 -1.10
N SER A 113 -2.49 20.53 -0.30
CA SER A 113 -3.18 21.76 -0.74
C SER A 113 -2.33 22.63 -1.68
N ARG A 114 -1.03 22.34 -1.84
CA ARG A 114 -0.07 23.15 -2.61
C ARG A 114 0.07 22.75 -4.06
N ALA A 115 -0.48 21.60 -4.45
CA ALA A 115 -0.36 21.02 -5.78
C ALA A 115 -1.73 20.57 -6.30
N TYR A 116 -1.77 20.18 -7.56
CA TYR A 116 -2.91 19.44 -8.08
C TYR A 116 -2.85 18.00 -7.54
N SER A 117 -3.58 17.76 -6.46
CA SER A 117 -3.42 16.54 -5.68
C SER A 117 -4.39 15.45 -6.08
N CYS A 118 -3.91 14.19 -6.10
CA CYS A 118 -4.69 13.00 -6.39
C CYS A 118 -4.54 12.03 -5.22
N GLY A 119 -5.67 11.60 -4.64
CA GLY A 119 -5.69 10.62 -3.56
C GLY A 119 -5.97 9.22 -4.08
N ILE A 120 -5.20 8.23 -3.62
CA ILE A 120 -5.46 6.82 -3.92
C ILE A 120 -5.96 6.16 -2.64
N CYS A 121 -7.23 5.75 -2.63
CA CYS A 121 -7.92 5.18 -1.48
C CYS A 121 -8.62 3.86 -1.84
N GLY A 122 -9.08 3.15 -0.81
CA GLY A 122 -9.75 1.86 -0.88
C GLY A 122 -9.22 0.93 0.19
N VAL A 123 -9.87 -0.19 0.43
CA VAL A 123 -9.42 -1.16 1.44
C VAL A 123 -8.17 -1.88 0.97
N HIS A 124 -8.12 -2.29 -0.31
CA HIS A 124 -7.00 -2.98 -0.94
C HIS A 124 -6.41 -2.21 -2.13
N GLY A 125 -5.21 -2.59 -2.57
CA GLY A 125 -4.57 -2.10 -3.80
C GLY A 125 -3.93 -0.71 -3.72
N LYS A 126 -4.11 0.06 -2.65
CA LYS A 126 -3.62 1.45 -2.53
C LYS A 126 -2.14 1.62 -2.89
N THR A 127 -1.28 0.83 -2.25
CA THR A 127 0.19 0.94 -2.40
C THR A 127 0.65 0.53 -3.80
N SER A 128 0.12 -0.58 -4.32
CA SER A 128 0.42 -1.04 -5.69
C SER A 128 -0.03 -0.01 -6.72
N THR A 129 -1.27 0.48 -6.61
CA THR A 129 -1.81 1.53 -7.49
C THR A 129 -0.95 2.81 -7.44
N THR A 130 -0.50 3.22 -6.23
CA THR A 130 0.35 4.41 -6.08
C THR A 130 1.72 4.19 -6.72
N GLY A 131 2.34 3.03 -6.52
CA GLY A 131 3.62 2.67 -7.12
C GLY A 131 3.55 2.58 -8.65
N LEU A 132 2.50 1.95 -9.18
CA LEU A 132 2.21 1.87 -10.62
C LEU A 132 1.99 3.27 -11.22
N THR A 133 1.17 4.10 -10.56
CA THR A 133 0.93 5.48 -10.99
C THR A 133 2.23 6.25 -11.08
N GLY A 134 3.07 6.18 -10.05
CA GLY A 134 4.35 6.87 -10.03
C GLY A 134 5.30 6.37 -11.12
N THR A 135 5.34 5.06 -11.38
CA THR A 135 6.19 4.48 -12.42
C THR A 135 5.74 4.91 -13.83
N ILE A 136 4.42 4.96 -14.07
CA ILE A 136 3.88 5.48 -15.34
C ILE A 136 4.18 6.97 -15.49
N LEU A 137 3.91 7.79 -14.46
CA LEU A 137 4.09 9.25 -14.53
C LEU A 137 5.56 9.65 -14.69
N LYS A 138 6.50 8.84 -14.19
CA LYS A 138 7.93 8.99 -14.42
C LYS A 138 8.28 8.85 -15.90
N GLU A 139 7.73 7.85 -16.60
CA GLU A 139 7.94 7.64 -18.04
C GLU A 139 7.23 8.70 -18.91
N LEU A 140 6.17 9.31 -18.38
CA LEU A 140 5.44 10.41 -19.04
C LEU A 140 6.11 11.77 -18.89
N ASP A 141 7.19 11.83 -18.11
CA ASP A 141 7.96 13.06 -17.84
C ASP A 141 7.07 14.23 -17.40
N LEU A 142 6.20 13.94 -16.41
CA LEU A 142 5.32 14.92 -15.79
C LEU A 142 5.95 15.48 -14.49
N PRO A 143 5.70 16.76 -14.14
CA PRO A 143 6.16 17.34 -12.87
C PRO A 143 5.33 16.79 -11.70
N VAL A 144 5.70 15.60 -11.22
CA VAL A 144 4.94 14.86 -10.21
C VAL A 144 5.79 14.56 -8.98
N GLN A 145 5.15 14.60 -7.83
CA GLN A 145 5.65 14.07 -6.57
C GLN A 145 4.71 12.97 -6.08
N ILE A 146 5.26 11.81 -5.74
CA ILE A 146 4.51 10.62 -5.31
C ILE A 146 4.85 10.29 -3.87
N LEU A 147 3.84 9.89 -3.08
CA LEU A 147 3.98 9.34 -1.74
C LEU A 147 3.22 8.02 -1.65
N ALA A 148 3.95 6.91 -1.59
CA ALA A 148 3.42 5.56 -1.41
C ALA A 148 3.45 5.13 0.06
N GLY A 149 2.57 4.23 0.43
CA GLY A 149 2.48 3.66 1.79
C GLY A 149 3.54 2.60 2.10
N SER A 150 4.45 2.30 1.18
CA SER A 150 5.58 1.39 1.37
C SER A 150 6.70 1.71 0.38
N ILE A 151 7.86 1.06 0.57
CA ILE A 151 8.99 1.16 -0.36
C ILE A 151 8.57 0.59 -1.72
N ILE A 152 8.86 1.33 -2.79
CA ILE A 152 8.62 0.95 -4.19
C ILE A 152 9.97 0.77 -4.88
N LYS A 153 10.22 -0.43 -5.44
CA LYS A 153 11.50 -0.74 -6.10
C LYS A 153 11.80 0.19 -7.28
N SER A 154 10.79 0.50 -8.08
CA SER A 154 10.93 1.40 -9.24
C SER A 154 11.24 2.86 -8.89
N PHE A 155 11.12 3.25 -7.61
CA PHE A 155 11.52 4.59 -7.12
C PHE A 155 12.97 4.62 -6.61
N GLY A 156 13.68 3.49 -6.61
CA GLY A 156 15.04 3.36 -6.06
C GLY A 156 15.03 2.95 -4.60
N ASP A 157 14.11 2.06 -4.23
CA ASP A 157 13.92 1.55 -2.87
C ASP A 157 13.63 2.66 -1.85
N THR A 158 12.70 3.56 -2.22
CA THR A 158 12.15 4.60 -1.34
C THR A 158 10.62 4.59 -1.37
N CYS A 159 9.99 5.33 -0.45
CA CYS A 159 8.52 5.48 -0.44
C CYS A 159 8.04 6.64 -1.34
N THR A 160 8.95 7.44 -1.88
CA THR A 160 8.60 8.63 -2.64
C THR A 160 9.31 8.68 -3.99
N TYR A 161 8.72 9.43 -4.91
CA TYR A 161 9.36 9.84 -6.15
C TYR A 161 9.09 11.32 -6.38
N THR A 162 10.11 12.09 -6.69
CA THR A 162 9.98 13.48 -7.09
C THR A 162 10.61 13.67 -8.47
N SER A 163 9.82 14.13 -9.43
CA SER A 163 10.28 14.42 -10.78
C SER A 163 11.35 15.52 -10.77
N PRO A 164 12.45 15.35 -11.54
CA PRO A 164 13.46 16.42 -11.70
C PRO A 164 12.91 17.73 -12.28
N LEU A 165 11.72 17.68 -12.88
CA LEU A 165 11.02 18.87 -13.39
C LEU A 165 10.45 19.76 -12.30
N ILE A 166 10.35 19.26 -11.05
CA ILE A 166 9.92 20.04 -9.90
C ILE A 166 11.14 20.81 -9.37
N THR A 167 11.15 22.10 -9.58
CA THR A 167 12.13 23.02 -8.97
C THR A 167 11.52 23.71 -7.78
N ASN A 168 12.35 24.13 -6.81
CA ASN A 168 11.88 24.83 -5.60
C ASN A 168 11.03 26.08 -5.91
N ASN A 169 11.18 26.67 -7.09
CA ASN A 169 10.41 27.82 -7.55
C ASN A 169 8.98 27.44 -8.01
N ASN A 170 8.70 26.17 -8.33
CA ASN A 170 7.39 25.72 -8.82
C ASN A 170 6.46 25.27 -7.68
N LEU A 171 6.99 24.96 -6.49
CA LEU A 171 6.21 24.55 -5.31
C LEU A 171 5.73 25.75 -4.48
N SER A 172 6.37 26.94 -4.63
CA SER A 172 6.10 28.12 -3.81
C SER A 172 5.03 29.07 -4.36
N SER A 173 4.35 28.73 -5.47
CA SER A 173 3.29 29.58 -5.98
C SER A 173 1.92 29.04 -5.56
N SER A 174 1.48 29.41 -4.37
CA SER A 174 0.09 29.30 -3.87
C SER A 174 -0.85 30.16 -4.68
N THR A 175 -0.91 29.97 -5.97
CA THR A 175 -1.94 30.61 -6.78
C THR A 175 -2.75 29.51 -7.46
N LEU A 176 -3.80 29.06 -6.77
CA LEU A 176 -5.03 28.57 -7.37
C LEU A 176 -5.66 29.67 -8.25
N MET A 177 -4.83 30.36 -9.03
CA MET A 177 -5.24 31.42 -9.91
C MET A 177 -5.16 30.95 -11.35
N THR A 178 -6.28 30.88 -11.96
CA THR A 178 -6.76 31.20 -13.33
C THR A 178 -5.74 31.46 -14.47
N ASP A 179 -4.46 31.19 -14.35
CA ASP A 179 -3.50 31.27 -15.43
C ASP A 179 -3.24 29.85 -16.00
N ASP A 180 -3.97 29.51 -17.03
CA ASP A 180 -3.96 28.21 -17.76
C ASP A 180 -2.62 27.87 -18.45
N LEU A 181 -1.55 28.59 -18.21
CA LEU A 181 -0.29 28.48 -18.96
C LEU A 181 0.89 27.93 -18.17
N ARG A 182 0.77 27.64 -16.87
CA ARG A 182 1.87 27.04 -16.10
C ARG A 182 1.70 25.52 -16.01
N PRO A 183 2.79 24.74 -16.17
CA PRO A 183 2.71 23.30 -15.92
C PRO A 183 2.30 23.06 -14.47
N LYS A 184 1.16 22.39 -14.28
CA LYS A 184 0.65 22.02 -12.95
C LYS A 184 1.61 21.02 -12.32
N THR A 185 2.09 21.30 -11.10
CA THR A 185 2.75 20.29 -10.29
C THR A 185 1.71 19.34 -9.71
N TYR A 186 1.92 18.06 -9.89
CA TYR A 186 1.04 17.00 -9.40
C TYR A 186 1.57 16.42 -8.10
N PHE A 187 0.68 16.16 -7.16
CA PHE A 187 0.98 15.38 -5.97
C PHE A 187 0.05 14.18 -5.89
N VAL A 188 0.60 12.96 -5.95
CA VAL A 188 -0.17 11.72 -5.84
C VAL A 188 0.22 11.02 -4.55
N ALA A 189 -0.76 10.72 -3.71
CA ALA A 189 -0.49 10.07 -2.43
C ALA A 189 -1.50 8.96 -2.14
N GLU A 190 -0.99 7.91 -1.50
CA GLU A 190 -1.83 6.94 -0.82
C GLU A 190 -2.54 7.61 0.35
N THR A 191 -3.87 7.44 0.44
CA THR A 191 -4.71 8.07 1.46
C THR A 191 -5.48 7.01 2.23
N CYS A 192 -5.22 6.95 3.55
CA CYS A 192 -5.71 5.90 4.44
C CYS A 192 -7.11 6.23 4.97
N GLU A 193 -8.01 5.26 4.87
CA GLU A 193 -9.38 5.32 5.40
C GLU A 193 -9.43 5.18 6.92
N TYR A 194 -8.47 4.47 7.52
CA TYR A 194 -8.46 4.21 8.97
C TYR A 194 -8.54 5.49 9.78
N GLN A 195 -9.44 5.54 10.76
CA GLN A 195 -9.74 6.73 11.56
C GLN A 195 -10.05 7.99 10.72
N ARG A 196 -10.51 7.78 9.48
CA ARG A 196 -10.83 8.87 8.51
C ARG A 196 -9.62 9.76 8.19
N HIS A 197 -8.40 9.22 8.24
CA HIS A 197 -7.16 9.97 8.02
C HIS A 197 -7.16 10.73 6.67
N PHE A 198 -7.75 10.15 5.62
CA PHE A 198 -7.87 10.78 4.31
C PHE A 198 -8.69 12.09 4.31
N MET A 199 -9.48 12.36 5.37
CA MET A 199 -10.27 13.59 5.44
C MET A 199 -9.42 14.87 5.56
N SER A 200 -8.15 14.77 5.92
CA SER A 200 -7.22 15.91 5.92
C SER A 200 -6.71 16.24 4.51
N PHE A 201 -6.68 15.26 3.59
CA PHE A 201 -6.16 15.43 2.24
C PHE A 201 -7.07 16.30 1.37
N CYS A 202 -6.50 17.05 0.41
CA CYS A 202 -7.19 17.99 -0.49
C CYS A 202 -7.14 17.51 -1.95
N PRO A 203 -7.93 16.48 -2.35
CA PRO A 203 -7.86 15.91 -3.69
C PRO A 203 -8.61 16.74 -4.74
N GLN A 204 -8.11 16.75 -5.98
CA GLN A 204 -8.83 17.11 -7.20
C GLN A 204 -9.30 15.86 -7.96
N LYS A 205 -8.59 14.74 -7.79
CA LYS A 205 -8.98 13.43 -8.31
C LYS A 205 -8.81 12.39 -7.21
N ILE A 206 -9.66 11.36 -7.23
CA ILE A 206 -9.57 10.20 -6.33
C ILE A 206 -9.56 8.94 -7.17
N ILE A 207 -8.68 7.97 -6.85
CA ILE A 207 -8.87 6.56 -7.20
C ILE A 207 -9.53 5.87 -6.01
N LEU A 208 -10.61 5.13 -6.25
CA LEU A 208 -11.25 4.23 -5.31
C LEU A 208 -11.11 2.80 -5.81
N THR A 209 -10.24 2.03 -5.17
CA THR A 209 -9.92 0.66 -5.60
C THR A 209 -10.96 -0.37 -5.13
N SER A 210 -11.34 -0.32 -3.86
CA SER A 210 -12.30 -1.26 -3.26
C SER A 210 -12.95 -0.69 -2.00
N VAL A 211 -14.15 -1.17 -1.65
CA VAL A 211 -14.80 -0.87 -0.37
C VAL A 211 -15.42 -2.15 0.19
N GLU A 212 -14.85 -2.65 1.29
CA GLU A 212 -15.33 -3.82 2.01
C GLU A 212 -15.17 -3.63 3.53
N PRO A 213 -15.77 -4.50 4.37
CA PRO A 213 -15.61 -4.41 5.82
C PRO A 213 -14.15 -4.58 6.23
N ASP A 214 -13.58 -3.58 6.87
CA ASP A 214 -12.27 -3.64 7.52
C ASP A 214 -12.23 -2.67 8.71
N HIS A 215 -11.19 -2.78 9.54
CA HIS A 215 -10.99 -1.90 10.70
C HIS A 215 -12.18 -1.88 11.67
N GLN A 216 -12.68 -3.08 12.06
CA GLN A 216 -13.85 -3.22 12.94
C GLN A 216 -13.67 -2.55 14.31
N ASP A 217 -12.42 -2.28 14.71
CA ASP A 217 -12.07 -1.50 15.89
C ASP A 217 -12.48 -0.03 15.79
N TYR A 218 -12.67 0.50 14.57
CA TYR A 218 -13.08 1.87 14.30
C TYR A 218 -14.39 1.98 13.49
N TYR A 219 -14.62 1.09 12.55
CA TYR A 219 -15.85 0.99 11.75
C TYR A 219 -16.64 -0.25 12.15
N PRO A 220 -17.58 -0.16 13.12
CA PRO A 220 -18.34 -1.30 13.60
C PRO A 220 -19.18 -1.99 12.52
N THR A 221 -19.64 -1.23 11.53
CA THR A 221 -20.47 -1.74 10.43
C THR A 221 -19.88 -1.40 9.05
N TYR A 222 -20.31 -2.15 8.04
CA TYR A 222 -19.97 -1.84 6.64
C TYR A 222 -20.46 -0.44 6.22
N GLU A 223 -21.62 -0.03 6.73
CA GLU A 223 -22.18 1.29 6.47
C GLU A 223 -21.28 2.42 6.97
N ASP A 224 -20.61 2.23 8.11
CA ASP A 224 -19.72 3.23 8.70
C ASP A 224 -18.50 3.48 7.80
N ILE A 225 -17.83 2.42 7.35
CA ILE A 225 -16.67 2.55 6.46
C ILE A 225 -17.10 3.08 5.09
N ARG A 226 -18.21 2.61 4.53
CA ARG A 226 -18.75 3.11 3.27
C ARG A 226 -19.09 4.60 3.34
N GLN A 227 -19.71 5.06 4.44
CA GLN A 227 -20.00 6.48 4.64
C GLN A 227 -18.73 7.32 4.71
N ALA A 228 -17.66 6.82 5.31
CA ALA A 228 -16.37 7.52 5.32
C ALA A 228 -15.83 7.76 3.90
N PHE A 229 -15.92 6.78 3.00
CA PHE A 229 -15.55 6.95 1.59
C PHE A 229 -16.46 7.92 0.84
N ILE A 230 -17.79 7.88 1.08
CA ILE A 230 -18.73 8.87 0.52
C ILE A 230 -18.33 10.27 0.93
N ASP A 231 -18.06 10.49 2.22
CA ASP A 231 -17.66 11.80 2.75
C ASP A 231 -16.33 12.28 2.12
N TYR A 232 -15.39 11.35 1.90
CA TYR A 232 -14.13 11.68 1.24
C TYR A 232 -14.33 12.07 -0.23
N ILE A 233 -15.16 11.35 -0.98
CA ILE A 233 -15.54 11.72 -2.35
C ILE A 233 -16.19 13.11 -2.37
N CYS A 234 -17.06 13.40 -1.41
CA CYS A 234 -17.74 14.69 -1.31
C CYS A 234 -16.82 15.89 -1.04
N LYS A 235 -15.55 15.65 -0.64
CA LYS A 235 -14.52 16.70 -0.53
C LYS A 235 -13.99 17.19 -1.87
N LEU A 236 -14.17 16.43 -2.94
CA LEU A 236 -13.72 16.85 -4.27
C LEU A 236 -14.27 18.24 -4.64
N PRO A 237 -13.49 19.10 -5.30
CA PRO A 237 -13.98 20.36 -5.82
C PRO A 237 -15.04 20.13 -6.91
N LYS A 238 -15.70 21.20 -7.34
CA LYS A 238 -16.60 21.15 -8.50
C LYS A 238 -15.84 20.62 -9.73
N ASN A 239 -16.45 19.69 -10.45
CA ASN A 239 -15.86 18.98 -11.59
C ASN A 239 -14.64 18.10 -11.21
N GLY A 240 -14.43 17.80 -9.93
CA GLY A 240 -13.48 16.78 -9.51
C GLY A 240 -13.83 15.40 -10.06
N GLN A 241 -12.89 14.46 -10.00
CA GLN A 241 -13.05 13.13 -10.63
C GLN A 241 -12.85 12.01 -9.62
N VAL A 242 -13.71 10.99 -9.68
CA VAL A 242 -13.52 9.69 -9.02
C VAL A 242 -13.30 8.63 -10.09
N ILE A 243 -12.13 8.00 -10.09
CA ILE A 243 -11.81 6.83 -10.88
C ILE A 243 -12.05 5.61 -9.98
N TYR A 244 -12.99 4.73 -10.31
CA TYR A 244 -13.42 3.68 -9.40
C TYR A 244 -13.48 2.31 -10.06
N CYS A 245 -13.21 1.26 -9.29
CA CYS A 245 -13.30 -0.12 -9.74
C CYS A 245 -14.75 -0.51 -9.97
N ALA A 246 -15.11 -0.79 -11.24
CA ALA A 246 -16.45 -1.22 -11.61
C ALA A 246 -16.73 -2.69 -11.25
N ASP A 247 -15.68 -3.47 -10.98
CA ASP A 247 -15.76 -4.88 -10.59
C ASP A 247 -15.88 -5.06 -9.06
N ASP A 248 -15.65 -3.99 -8.29
CA ASP A 248 -15.84 -3.98 -6.84
C ASP A 248 -17.24 -3.43 -6.49
N LYS A 249 -18.09 -4.31 -5.97
CA LYS A 249 -19.47 -3.95 -5.62
C LYS A 249 -19.54 -2.80 -4.62
N GLY A 250 -18.65 -2.81 -3.61
CA GLY A 250 -18.63 -1.77 -2.58
C GLY A 250 -18.22 -0.41 -3.14
N ALA A 251 -17.26 -0.37 -4.07
CA ALA A 251 -16.88 0.87 -4.76
C ALA A 251 -18.04 1.39 -5.62
N VAL A 252 -18.72 0.52 -6.38
CA VAL A 252 -19.88 0.88 -7.20
C VAL A 252 -21.02 1.44 -6.34
N ASP A 253 -21.38 0.75 -5.25
CA ASP A 253 -22.43 1.21 -4.32
C ASP A 253 -22.07 2.56 -3.69
N THR A 254 -20.81 2.74 -3.28
CA THR A 254 -20.29 3.99 -2.68
C THR A 254 -20.37 5.16 -3.66
N VAL A 255 -19.88 4.97 -4.90
CA VAL A 255 -19.89 6.01 -5.93
C VAL A 255 -21.31 6.36 -6.36
N THR A 256 -22.20 5.35 -6.45
CA THR A 256 -23.62 5.58 -6.77
C THR A 256 -24.30 6.46 -5.73
N LEU A 257 -23.99 6.31 -4.45
CA LEU A 257 -24.51 7.15 -3.38
C LEU A 257 -23.88 8.55 -3.41
N ALA A 258 -22.56 8.63 -3.59
CA ALA A 258 -21.86 9.91 -3.69
C ALA A 258 -22.35 10.76 -4.88
N ALA A 259 -22.65 10.14 -6.04
CA ALA A 259 -23.15 10.80 -7.23
C ALA A 259 -24.54 11.49 -7.00
N LYS A 260 -25.37 10.92 -6.12
CA LYS A 260 -26.64 11.55 -5.73
C LYS A 260 -26.42 12.82 -4.90
N LEU A 261 -25.38 12.86 -4.08
CA LEU A 261 -25.03 13.99 -3.22
C LEU A 261 -24.24 15.05 -3.99
N ARG A 262 -23.41 14.63 -4.93
CA ARG A 262 -22.49 15.47 -5.70
C ARG A 262 -22.58 15.14 -7.20
N PRO A 263 -23.68 15.52 -7.87
CA PRO A 263 -23.87 15.28 -9.31
C PRO A 263 -22.93 16.10 -10.21
N ASP A 264 -22.18 17.02 -9.63
CA ASP A 264 -21.16 17.83 -10.28
C ASP A 264 -19.78 17.12 -10.39
N ILE A 265 -19.60 15.95 -9.76
CA ILE A 265 -18.37 15.15 -9.80
C ILE A 265 -18.45 14.16 -10.95
N GLN A 266 -17.34 14.00 -11.68
CA GLN A 266 -17.22 13.01 -12.75
C GLN A 266 -16.87 11.63 -12.18
N MET A 267 -17.69 10.63 -12.51
CA MET A 267 -17.50 9.23 -12.10
C MET A 267 -16.95 8.43 -13.28
N ILE A 268 -15.72 7.92 -13.17
CA ILE A 268 -14.98 7.24 -14.25
C ILE A 268 -14.75 5.79 -13.84
N PRO A 269 -15.51 4.82 -14.38
CA PRO A 269 -15.30 3.42 -14.06
C PRO A 269 -14.07 2.85 -14.79
N TYR A 270 -13.35 1.92 -14.12
CA TYR A 270 -12.34 1.06 -14.73
C TYR A 270 -12.56 -0.40 -14.33
N GLY A 271 -12.05 -1.34 -15.15
CA GLY A 271 -12.12 -2.79 -14.90
C GLY A 271 -12.76 -3.57 -16.03
N GLU A 272 -13.01 -4.87 -15.81
CA GLU A 272 -13.61 -5.76 -16.84
C GLU A 272 -15.05 -5.37 -17.18
N THR A 273 -15.83 -5.00 -16.17
CA THR A 273 -17.24 -4.63 -16.32
C THR A 273 -17.43 -3.14 -16.63
N ALA A 274 -16.35 -2.36 -16.67
CA ALA A 274 -16.43 -0.93 -16.90
C ALA A 274 -16.97 -0.60 -18.31
N GLU A 275 -17.93 0.33 -18.36
CA GLU A 275 -18.44 0.91 -19.61
C GLU A 275 -17.76 2.26 -19.87
N SER A 276 -16.43 2.23 -20.09
CA SER A 276 -15.60 3.41 -20.31
C SER A 276 -14.46 3.09 -21.28
N ASP A 277 -13.59 4.08 -21.51
CA ASP A 277 -12.32 3.90 -22.19
C ASP A 277 -11.35 3.01 -21.41
N TYR A 278 -11.55 2.87 -20.10
CA TYR A 278 -10.71 2.07 -19.19
C TYR A 278 -11.26 0.66 -18.95
N LYS A 279 -12.07 0.15 -19.88
CA LYS A 279 -12.50 -1.24 -19.90
C LYS A 279 -11.30 -2.15 -20.12
N LEU A 280 -11.09 -3.08 -19.16
CA LEU A 280 -10.04 -4.09 -19.16
C LEU A 280 -10.49 -5.36 -19.87
N THR A 281 -9.56 -5.97 -20.59
CA THR A 281 -9.67 -7.36 -21.04
C THR A 281 -8.40 -8.09 -20.65
N PHE A 282 -8.52 -9.10 -19.78
CA PHE A 282 -7.38 -9.93 -19.38
C PHE A 282 -6.89 -10.78 -20.55
N GLY A 283 -5.58 -10.81 -20.71
CA GLY A 283 -4.88 -11.69 -21.64
C GLY A 283 -4.38 -12.95 -20.94
N LYS A 284 -3.47 -13.66 -21.58
CA LYS A 284 -2.85 -14.86 -21.02
C LYS A 284 -1.73 -14.51 -20.05
N VAL A 285 -1.61 -15.31 -18.99
CA VAL A 285 -0.43 -15.32 -18.13
C VAL A 285 0.59 -16.29 -18.69
N GLU A 286 1.68 -15.75 -19.23
CA GLU A 286 2.75 -16.52 -19.84
C GLU A 286 4.10 -15.82 -19.70
N LYS A 287 5.19 -16.60 -19.60
CA LYS A 287 6.57 -16.07 -19.44
C LYS A 287 6.71 -15.08 -18.28
N GLU A 288 6.07 -15.38 -17.16
CA GLU A 288 6.01 -14.50 -15.98
C GLU A 288 5.55 -13.06 -16.32
N GLN A 289 4.51 -12.98 -17.15
CA GLN A 289 3.85 -11.73 -17.53
C GLN A 289 2.33 -11.90 -17.48
N ASN A 290 1.67 -10.99 -16.79
CA ASN A 290 0.24 -10.79 -16.87
C ASN A 290 -0.07 -9.87 -18.04
N ASN A 291 -0.56 -10.42 -19.15
CA ASN A 291 -0.92 -9.66 -20.34
C ASN A 291 -2.36 -9.16 -20.26
N PHE A 292 -2.62 -7.99 -20.80
CA PHE A 292 -3.96 -7.40 -20.86
C PHE A 292 -4.07 -6.31 -21.93
N THR A 293 -5.30 -5.92 -22.24
CA THR A 293 -5.60 -4.76 -23.09
C THR A 293 -6.58 -3.83 -22.39
N VAL A 294 -6.53 -2.54 -22.75
CA VAL A 294 -7.48 -1.52 -22.28
C VAL A 294 -8.12 -0.88 -23.50
N LYS A 295 -9.44 -0.72 -23.50
CA LYS A 295 -10.23 -0.25 -24.64
C LYS A 295 -9.68 1.02 -25.28
N LEU A 296 -9.23 2.00 -24.47
CA LEU A 296 -8.63 3.26 -24.95
C LEU A 296 -7.50 3.03 -25.96
N PHE A 297 -6.72 1.97 -25.78
CA PHE A 297 -5.56 1.66 -26.62
C PHE A 297 -5.81 0.52 -27.63
N GLY A 298 -7.07 0.16 -27.83
CA GLY A 298 -7.47 -0.88 -28.79
C GLY A 298 -6.79 -2.23 -28.49
N ASN A 299 -6.14 -2.80 -29.50
CA ASN A 299 -5.48 -4.10 -29.38
C ASN A 299 -4.03 -4.04 -28.86
N LYS A 300 -3.58 -2.90 -28.36
CA LYS A 300 -2.22 -2.79 -27.76
C LYS A 300 -2.11 -3.71 -26.56
N ASN A 301 -1.25 -4.71 -26.64
CA ASN A 301 -0.94 -5.56 -25.52
C ASN A 301 -0.10 -4.78 -24.50
N LEU A 302 -0.57 -4.75 -23.28
CA LEU A 302 0.11 -4.24 -22.07
C LEU A 302 0.43 -5.43 -21.17
N TYR A 303 1.44 -5.31 -20.32
CA TYR A 303 1.77 -6.38 -19.39
C TYR A 303 2.42 -5.88 -18.11
N LEU A 304 2.27 -6.70 -17.05
CA LEU A 304 2.98 -6.58 -15.79
C LEU A 304 3.88 -7.80 -15.56
N LYS A 305 5.00 -7.59 -14.87
CA LYS A 305 5.92 -8.64 -14.41
C LYS A 305 5.70 -9.03 -12.95
N VAL A 306 4.62 -8.56 -12.34
CA VAL A 306 4.20 -8.92 -10.98
C VAL A 306 3.00 -9.85 -11.06
N PRO A 307 2.89 -10.86 -10.18
CA PRO A 307 1.82 -11.84 -10.22
C PRO A 307 0.48 -11.28 -9.73
N GLY A 308 -0.62 -11.80 -10.28
CA GLY A 308 -1.98 -11.57 -9.80
C GLY A 308 -2.83 -10.67 -10.68
N ARG A 309 -4.11 -11.08 -10.86
CA ARG A 309 -5.09 -10.28 -11.61
C ARG A 309 -5.44 -8.97 -10.90
N HIS A 310 -5.37 -8.97 -9.56
CA HIS A 310 -5.58 -7.75 -8.76
C HIS A 310 -4.52 -6.68 -9.08
N GLU A 311 -3.26 -7.06 -9.31
CA GLU A 311 -2.21 -6.12 -9.73
C GLU A 311 -2.50 -5.54 -11.13
N VAL A 312 -3.13 -6.31 -12.03
CA VAL A 312 -3.60 -5.79 -13.32
C VAL A 312 -4.73 -4.79 -13.13
N MET A 313 -5.66 -5.04 -12.21
CA MET A 313 -6.71 -4.07 -11.86
C MET A 313 -6.11 -2.76 -11.32
N ASP A 314 -5.13 -2.85 -10.41
CA ASP A 314 -4.39 -1.70 -9.88
C ASP A 314 -3.64 -0.95 -10.99
N ALA A 315 -3.09 -1.68 -11.97
CA ALA A 315 -2.43 -1.10 -13.14
C ALA A 315 -3.41 -0.32 -14.04
N VAL A 316 -4.63 -0.82 -14.23
CA VAL A 316 -5.64 -0.10 -15.01
C VAL A 316 -6.13 1.15 -14.27
N ALA A 317 -6.26 1.11 -12.95
CA ALA A 317 -6.54 2.28 -12.13
C ALA A 317 -5.46 3.37 -12.28
N ALA A 318 -4.19 2.96 -12.16
CA ALA A 318 -3.03 3.83 -12.32
C ALA A 318 -2.92 4.42 -13.73
N LEU A 319 -3.17 3.60 -14.75
CA LEU A 319 -3.23 4.01 -16.17
C LEU A 319 -4.36 5.04 -16.36
N ALA A 320 -5.55 4.79 -15.81
CA ALA A 320 -6.68 5.69 -15.94
C ALA A 320 -6.37 7.07 -15.32
N LEU A 321 -5.82 7.11 -14.10
CA LEU A 321 -5.38 8.37 -13.50
C LEU A 321 -4.32 9.08 -14.36
N SER A 322 -3.35 8.36 -14.86
CA SER A 322 -2.28 8.92 -15.70
C SER A 322 -2.83 9.53 -17.00
N CYS A 323 -3.79 8.86 -17.64
CA CYS A 323 -4.50 9.37 -18.82
C CYS A 323 -5.32 10.62 -18.49
N GLU A 324 -6.03 10.64 -17.35
CA GLU A 324 -6.82 11.79 -16.92
C GLU A 324 -5.92 13.00 -16.55
N LEU A 325 -4.69 12.77 -16.10
CA LEU A 325 -3.70 13.82 -15.89
C LEU A 325 -3.15 14.34 -17.22
N LEU A 326 -2.92 13.49 -18.23
CA LEU A 326 -2.56 13.92 -19.58
C LEU A 326 -3.67 14.80 -20.19
N LYS A 327 -4.94 14.37 -20.10
CA LYS A 327 -6.10 15.17 -20.56
C LYS A 327 -6.18 16.52 -19.85
N THR A 328 -5.87 16.57 -18.54
CA THR A 328 -5.82 17.81 -17.75
C THR A 328 -4.76 18.79 -18.29
N ASN A 329 -3.69 18.27 -18.93
CA ASN A 329 -2.66 19.06 -19.59
C ASN A 329 -2.94 19.29 -21.09
N GLY A 330 -4.12 19.00 -21.58
CA GLY A 330 -4.49 19.15 -22.99
C GLY A 330 -3.78 18.15 -23.94
N LYS A 331 -3.24 17.04 -23.40
CA LYS A 331 -2.56 16.00 -24.14
C LYS A 331 -3.50 14.83 -24.44
N ASN A 332 -3.40 14.23 -25.65
CA ASN A 332 -4.15 13.02 -25.97
C ASN A 332 -3.42 11.78 -25.43
N PRO A 333 -4.02 10.97 -24.53
CA PRO A 333 -3.38 9.79 -23.97
C PRO A 333 -2.92 8.75 -24.99
N GLU A 334 -3.59 8.61 -26.13
CA GLU A 334 -3.22 7.65 -27.16
C GLU A 334 -1.82 7.90 -27.74
N ASP A 335 -1.36 9.17 -27.75
CA ASP A 335 -0.03 9.55 -28.21
C ASP A 335 1.07 9.07 -27.26
N TYR A 336 0.71 8.70 -26.02
CA TYR A 336 1.62 8.30 -24.94
C TYR A 336 1.54 6.81 -24.59
N VAL A 337 0.86 5.99 -25.39
CA VAL A 337 0.65 4.57 -25.08
C VAL A 337 1.95 3.79 -24.87
N ASN A 338 3.02 4.13 -25.60
CA ASN A 338 4.31 3.45 -25.46
C ASN A 338 5.01 3.78 -24.13
N GLN A 339 4.96 5.03 -23.68
CA GLN A 339 5.48 5.45 -22.39
C GLN A 339 4.69 4.80 -21.24
N ILE A 340 3.35 4.77 -21.35
CA ILE A 340 2.48 4.08 -20.38
C ILE A 340 2.84 2.59 -20.33
N ALA A 341 2.98 1.92 -21.47
CA ALA A 341 3.37 0.52 -21.54
C ALA A 341 4.76 0.27 -20.92
N THR A 342 5.71 1.18 -21.15
CA THR A 342 7.04 1.12 -20.53
C THR A 342 6.97 1.27 -19.01
N GLY A 343 6.18 2.22 -18.52
CA GLY A 343 5.96 2.42 -17.09
C GLY A 343 5.37 1.18 -16.40
N LEU A 344 4.37 0.56 -17.01
CA LEU A 344 3.77 -0.69 -16.55
C LEU A 344 4.80 -1.83 -16.50
N ALA A 345 5.57 -2.03 -17.58
CA ALA A 345 6.59 -3.06 -17.68
C ALA A 345 7.78 -2.89 -16.72
N ASN A 346 8.06 -1.64 -16.31
CA ASN A 346 9.12 -1.25 -15.39
C ASN A 346 8.69 -1.32 -13.92
N PHE A 347 7.41 -1.51 -13.63
CA PHE A 347 6.96 -1.68 -12.25
C PHE A 347 7.48 -3.01 -11.69
N ALA A 348 8.27 -2.91 -10.62
CA ALA A 348 8.95 -4.04 -10.01
C ALA A 348 8.35 -4.45 -8.64
N GLY A 349 7.13 -3.99 -8.36
CA GLY A 349 6.46 -4.24 -7.08
C GLY A 349 6.94 -3.34 -5.94
N GLY A 350 6.36 -3.55 -4.78
CA GLY A 350 6.69 -2.87 -3.54
C GLY A 350 7.24 -3.82 -2.47
N LYS A 351 7.77 -3.25 -1.40
CA LYS A 351 8.21 -4.00 -0.22
C LYS A 351 7.03 -4.76 0.37
N ARG A 352 7.22 -6.07 0.57
CA ARG A 352 6.17 -6.97 1.06
C ARG A 352 4.89 -6.96 0.20
N ARG A 353 5.01 -6.76 -1.13
CA ARG A 353 3.92 -6.87 -2.11
C ARG A 353 4.37 -7.81 -3.21
N SER A 354 4.07 -9.11 -3.05
CA SER A 354 4.61 -10.18 -3.88
C SER A 354 6.14 -10.05 -4.06
N GLU A 355 6.82 -9.60 -3.01
CA GLU A 355 8.25 -9.26 -3.07
C GLU A 355 9.11 -10.51 -3.14
N ILE A 356 9.84 -10.69 -4.22
CA ILE A 356 10.89 -11.71 -4.29
C ILE A 356 12.02 -11.29 -3.35
N ILE A 357 12.17 -12.01 -2.22
CA ILE A 357 13.22 -11.77 -1.23
C ILE A 357 14.44 -12.66 -1.42
N GLY A 358 14.33 -13.71 -2.21
CA GLY A 358 15.47 -14.57 -2.54
C GLY A 358 15.15 -15.71 -3.48
N HIS A 359 16.24 -16.30 -3.99
CA HIS A 359 16.22 -17.48 -4.84
C HIS A 359 17.37 -18.39 -4.41
N MET A 360 17.09 -19.67 -4.21
CA MET A 360 18.09 -20.64 -3.75
C MET A 360 17.87 -22.03 -4.34
N LYS A 361 18.84 -22.90 -4.17
CA LYS A 361 18.70 -24.35 -4.36
C LYS A 361 18.58 -25.02 -2.99
N SER A 362 17.67 -25.98 -2.86
CA SER A 362 17.62 -26.86 -1.68
C SER A 362 18.83 -27.80 -1.67
N GLN A 363 19.07 -28.51 -0.56
CA GLN A 363 20.17 -29.48 -0.46
C GLN A 363 20.06 -30.62 -1.49
N THR A 364 18.85 -30.95 -1.93
CA THR A 364 18.58 -31.93 -2.97
C THR A 364 18.55 -31.34 -4.39
N GLY A 365 18.86 -30.06 -4.53
CA GLY A 365 18.97 -29.36 -5.81
C GLY A 365 17.66 -28.78 -6.36
N ASN A 366 16.53 -28.88 -5.62
CA ASN A 366 15.27 -28.27 -6.02
C ASN A 366 15.42 -26.73 -6.08
N ASP A 367 14.83 -26.14 -7.10
CA ASP A 367 14.74 -24.69 -7.23
C ASP A 367 13.72 -24.12 -6.23
N VAL A 368 14.06 -23.06 -5.52
CA VAL A 368 13.21 -22.44 -4.49
C VAL A 368 13.18 -20.94 -4.69
N LEU A 369 12.01 -20.42 -5.03
CA LEU A 369 11.73 -18.98 -5.04
C LEU A 369 11.09 -18.60 -3.71
N VAL A 370 11.60 -17.58 -3.03
CA VAL A 370 11.08 -17.11 -1.74
C VAL A 370 10.46 -15.73 -1.93
N ILE A 371 9.18 -15.63 -1.56
CA ILE A 371 8.38 -14.39 -1.67
C ILE A 371 7.88 -13.97 -0.30
N ASP A 372 7.82 -12.65 -0.05
CA ASP A 372 7.14 -12.06 1.11
C ASP A 372 5.98 -11.17 0.66
N ASP A 373 4.81 -11.33 1.31
CA ASP A 373 3.61 -10.55 1.01
C ASP A 373 2.92 -10.04 2.28
N TYR A 374 2.41 -8.83 2.24
CA TYR A 374 1.73 -8.19 3.37
C TYR A 374 0.25 -8.55 3.48
N GLY A 375 -0.29 -9.35 2.56
CA GLY A 375 -1.69 -9.77 2.53
C GLY A 375 -2.14 -10.32 3.89
N HIS A 376 -3.07 -9.64 4.55
CA HIS A 376 -3.53 -9.95 5.90
C HIS A 376 -5.07 -9.89 6.05
N HIS A 377 -5.77 -9.66 4.96
CA HIS A 377 -7.22 -9.80 4.82
C HIS A 377 -7.52 -11.04 3.97
N PRO A 378 -8.57 -11.84 4.25
CA PRO A 378 -8.84 -13.08 3.51
C PRO A 378 -8.96 -12.86 1.99
N THR A 379 -9.60 -11.79 1.54
CA THR A 379 -9.65 -11.41 0.12
C THR A 379 -8.25 -11.25 -0.47
N ALA A 380 -7.35 -10.53 0.22
CA ALA A 380 -5.98 -10.33 -0.23
C ALA A 380 -5.19 -11.64 -0.24
N VAL A 381 -5.31 -12.48 0.79
CA VAL A 381 -4.66 -13.80 0.86
C VAL A 381 -5.07 -14.66 -0.33
N LYS A 382 -6.38 -14.79 -0.55
CA LYS A 382 -6.94 -15.59 -1.64
C LYS A 382 -6.46 -15.09 -3.01
N THR A 383 -6.65 -13.81 -3.30
CA THR A 383 -6.31 -13.24 -4.61
C THR A 383 -4.83 -13.31 -4.92
N THR A 384 -3.97 -13.15 -3.92
CA THR A 384 -2.51 -13.26 -4.07
C THR A 384 -2.11 -14.71 -4.34
N LEU A 385 -2.63 -15.68 -3.58
CA LEU A 385 -2.32 -17.11 -3.80
C LEU A 385 -2.87 -17.62 -5.14
N ASP A 386 -4.07 -17.21 -5.54
CA ASP A 386 -4.63 -17.51 -6.87
C ASP A 386 -3.72 -16.93 -7.97
N GLY A 387 -3.24 -15.70 -7.78
CA GLY A 387 -2.29 -15.06 -8.69
C GLY A 387 -0.96 -15.80 -8.78
N PHE A 388 -0.41 -16.27 -7.67
CA PHE A 388 0.81 -17.07 -7.66
C PHE A 388 0.60 -18.40 -8.36
N ARG A 389 -0.53 -19.07 -8.16
CA ARG A 389 -0.85 -20.32 -8.84
C ARG A 389 -0.95 -20.14 -10.36
N GLU A 390 -1.52 -19.03 -10.83
CA GLU A 390 -1.63 -18.73 -12.26
C GLU A 390 -0.27 -18.32 -12.87
N PHE A 391 0.54 -17.57 -12.12
CA PHE A 391 1.80 -16.99 -12.60
C PHE A 391 2.96 -18.00 -12.54
N TYR A 392 3.04 -18.80 -11.48
CA TYR A 392 4.08 -19.80 -11.21
C TYR A 392 3.54 -21.24 -11.32
N LYS A 393 2.91 -21.56 -12.44
CA LYS A 393 2.18 -22.85 -12.64
C LYS A 393 2.97 -24.10 -12.33
N GLY A 394 4.27 -24.09 -12.60
CA GLY A 394 5.16 -25.23 -12.40
C GLY A 394 5.78 -25.32 -10.99
N ARG A 395 5.33 -24.50 -10.02
CA ARG A 395 5.90 -24.49 -8.67
C ARG A 395 4.92 -25.03 -7.63
N LYS A 396 5.44 -25.82 -6.67
CA LYS A 396 4.71 -26.24 -5.49
C LYS A 396 4.69 -25.11 -4.47
N ILE A 397 3.50 -24.63 -4.11
CA ILE A 397 3.30 -23.46 -3.24
C ILE A 397 3.23 -23.89 -1.79
N ILE A 398 4.16 -23.39 -0.98
CA ILE A 398 4.13 -23.47 0.48
C ILE A 398 3.84 -22.06 1.00
N VAL A 399 2.71 -21.88 1.70
CA VAL A 399 2.39 -20.60 2.33
C VAL A 399 2.56 -20.69 3.84
N ASP A 400 3.30 -19.74 4.39
CA ASP A 400 3.47 -19.47 5.81
C ASP A 400 2.67 -18.21 6.15
N PHE A 401 1.57 -18.37 6.88
CA PHE A 401 0.65 -17.27 7.15
C PHE A 401 0.51 -16.97 8.65
N MET A 402 0.61 -15.68 8.97
CA MET A 402 0.35 -15.15 10.30
C MET A 402 -0.78 -14.14 10.25
N SER A 403 -1.94 -14.47 10.81
CA SER A 403 -3.05 -13.53 10.86
C SER A 403 -2.76 -12.34 11.78
N HIS A 404 -3.37 -11.20 11.50
CA HIS A 404 -3.21 -9.92 12.20
C HIS A 404 -4.58 -9.29 12.34
N THR A 405 -4.94 -9.07 13.36
CA THR A 405 -5.42 -8.80 14.67
C THR A 405 -6.44 -9.86 15.15
N TYR A 406 -6.75 -9.88 16.44
CA TYR A 406 -7.75 -10.80 17.02
C TYR A 406 -9.15 -10.46 16.53
N SER A 407 -9.51 -9.16 16.50
CA SER A 407 -10.82 -8.69 16.00
C SER A 407 -11.09 -9.12 14.56
N ARG A 408 -10.13 -8.88 13.65
CA ARG A 408 -10.27 -9.28 12.23
C ARG A 408 -10.34 -10.79 12.09
N THR A 409 -9.46 -11.53 12.76
CA THR A 409 -9.42 -12.99 12.66
C THR A 409 -10.72 -13.62 13.17
N GLN A 410 -11.31 -13.06 14.24
CA GLN A 410 -12.59 -13.53 14.76
C GLN A 410 -13.76 -13.19 13.82
N ALA A 411 -13.80 -11.98 13.30
CA ALA A 411 -14.88 -11.50 12.43
C ALA A 411 -14.91 -12.20 11.07
N LEU A 412 -13.74 -12.60 10.53
CA LEU A 412 -13.58 -13.16 9.18
C LEU A 412 -13.02 -14.59 9.20
N LEU A 413 -13.33 -15.37 10.25
CA LEU A 413 -12.77 -16.71 10.46
C LEU A 413 -13.07 -17.67 9.30
N GLU A 414 -14.31 -17.70 8.80
CA GLU A 414 -14.74 -18.56 7.71
C GLU A 414 -14.06 -18.17 6.39
N GLU A 415 -13.98 -16.88 6.10
CA GLU A 415 -13.33 -16.34 4.92
C GLU A 415 -11.83 -16.63 4.92
N PHE A 416 -11.17 -16.51 6.08
CA PHE A 416 -9.77 -16.91 6.21
C PHE A 416 -9.57 -18.39 5.96
N ALA A 417 -10.42 -19.26 6.53
CA ALA A 417 -10.32 -20.70 6.33
C ALA A 417 -10.37 -21.10 4.85
N GLN A 418 -11.11 -20.35 4.03
CA GLN A 418 -11.31 -20.59 2.59
C GLN A 418 -10.28 -19.88 1.70
N SER A 419 -9.35 -19.11 2.27
CA SER A 419 -8.45 -18.27 1.48
C SER A 419 -7.19 -19.00 0.98
N PHE A 420 -6.94 -20.26 1.41
CA PHE A 420 -5.72 -21.00 1.13
C PHE A 420 -5.83 -22.06 0.04
N ASP A 421 -6.94 -22.11 -0.69
CA ASP A 421 -7.23 -23.18 -1.67
C ASP A 421 -6.16 -23.32 -2.78
N SER A 422 -5.46 -22.25 -3.13
CA SER A 422 -4.41 -22.26 -4.17
C SER A 422 -3.03 -22.68 -3.66
N ALA A 423 -2.83 -22.86 -2.34
CA ALA A 423 -1.60 -23.40 -1.77
C ALA A 423 -1.57 -24.93 -1.76
N ASP A 424 -0.41 -25.54 -1.81
CA ASP A 424 -0.22 -27.00 -1.65
C ASP A 424 0.08 -27.37 -0.20
N ILE A 425 0.75 -26.50 0.54
CA ILE A 425 1.05 -26.64 1.96
C ILE A 425 0.75 -25.33 2.66
N VAL A 426 0.03 -25.41 3.79
CA VAL A 426 -0.33 -24.25 4.60
C VAL A 426 0.29 -24.37 5.99
N ILE A 427 1.03 -23.35 6.40
CA ILE A 427 1.60 -23.23 7.74
C ILE A 427 0.93 -22.03 8.41
N LEU A 428 0.34 -22.25 9.58
CA LEU A 428 -0.34 -21.21 10.36
C LEU A 428 0.32 -21.04 11.73
N HIS A 429 0.25 -19.83 12.25
CA HIS A 429 0.87 -19.43 13.52
C HIS A 429 -0.16 -18.82 14.48
N LYS A 430 0.30 -18.46 15.69
CA LYS A 430 -0.47 -17.61 16.59
C LYS A 430 -0.89 -16.32 15.89
N ILE A 431 -1.94 -15.69 16.39
CA ILE A 431 -2.38 -14.38 15.90
C ILE A 431 -1.35 -13.32 16.33
N TYR A 432 -0.89 -12.50 15.40
CA TYR A 432 -0.06 -11.33 15.74
C TYR A 432 -0.95 -10.25 16.34
N SER A 433 -0.73 -9.95 17.62
CA SER A 433 -1.49 -8.91 18.30
C SER A 433 -0.99 -7.52 17.91
N SER A 434 -1.92 -6.63 17.60
CA SER A 434 -1.60 -5.21 17.54
C SER A 434 -1.45 -4.64 18.95
N ALA A 435 -0.63 -3.60 19.10
CA ALA A 435 -0.52 -2.88 20.37
C ALA A 435 -1.85 -2.23 20.84
N ARG A 436 -2.89 -2.31 20.02
CA ARG A 436 -4.21 -1.70 20.25
C ARG A 436 -5.23 -2.67 20.83
N GLU A 437 -4.95 -3.98 20.79
CA GLU A 437 -5.86 -5.03 21.25
C GLU A 437 -5.30 -5.75 22.47
N ASN A 438 -6.18 -6.11 23.41
CA ASN A 438 -5.85 -7.06 24.46
C ASN A 438 -6.36 -8.46 24.03
N PRO A 439 -5.47 -9.45 23.84
CA PRO A 439 -5.87 -10.80 23.41
C PRO A 439 -6.95 -11.45 24.31
N ALA A 440 -6.98 -11.09 25.59
CA ALA A 440 -7.95 -11.63 26.54
C ALA A 440 -9.41 -11.21 26.28
N ASP A 441 -9.63 -10.18 25.45
CA ASP A 441 -10.96 -9.68 25.12
C ASP A 441 -11.61 -10.50 23.97
N PHE A 442 -10.86 -11.44 23.35
CA PHE A 442 -11.32 -12.21 22.19
C PHE A 442 -11.34 -13.70 22.47
N ASN A 443 -12.32 -14.38 21.89
CA ASN A 443 -12.45 -15.85 22.01
C ASN A 443 -11.96 -16.55 20.73
N ILE A 444 -10.73 -16.22 20.31
CA ILE A 444 -10.08 -16.78 19.13
C ILE A 444 -8.58 -16.93 19.34
N THR A 445 -8.01 -17.96 18.73
CA THR A 445 -6.55 -18.21 18.72
C THR A 445 -6.09 -18.57 17.29
N GLY A 446 -4.79 -18.58 17.06
CA GLY A 446 -4.23 -19.10 15.81
C GLY A 446 -4.57 -20.58 15.59
N LEU A 447 -4.66 -21.37 16.67
CA LEU A 447 -5.08 -22.77 16.61
C LEU A 447 -6.57 -22.90 16.21
N THR A 448 -7.43 -21.96 16.60
CA THR A 448 -8.83 -21.92 16.15
C THR A 448 -8.90 -21.73 14.63
N LEU A 449 -8.16 -20.77 14.10
CA LEU A 449 -8.05 -20.55 12.65
C LEU A 449 -7.48 -21.79 11.94
N PHE A 450 -6.42 -22.39 12.48
CA PHE A 450 -5.83 -23.62 11.92
C PHE A 450 -6.85 -24.75 11.83
N ASN A 451 -7.58 -25.05 12.91
CA ASN A 451 -8.57 -26.12 12.92
C ASN A 451 -9.67 -25.87 11.88
N LYS A 452 -10.15 -24.63 11.76
CA LYS A 452 -11.15 -24.25 10.77
C LYS A 452 -10.64 -24.37 9.33
N THR A 453 -9.40 -23.96 9.10
CA THR A 453 -8.73 -24.12 7.80
C THR A 453 -8.57 -25.60 7.43
N VAL A 454 -8.16 -26.45 8.37
CA VAL A 454 -8.04 -27.90 8.14
C VAL A 454 -9.41 -28.52 7.82
N GLU A 455 -10.46 -28.14 8.56
CA GLU A 455 -11.84 -28.60 8.30
C GLU A 455 -12.27 -28.29 6.85
N HIS A 456 -12.05 -27.03 6.40
CA HIS A 456 -12.36 -26.62 5.03
C HIS A 456 -11.52 -27.38 4.00
N LEU A 457 -10.21 -27.45 4.20
CA LEU A 457 -9.28 -28.02 3.22
C LEU A 457 -9.49 -29.54 3.02
N ILE A 458 -9.83 -30.29 4.08
CA ILE A 458 -10.19 -31.72 3.97
C ILE A 458 -11.45 -31.90 3.12
N ALA A 459 -12.40 -30.95 3.17
CA ALA A 459 -13.63 -31.01 2.40
C ALA A 459 -13.44 -30.72 0.90
N VAL A 460 -12.41 -29.93 0.53
CA VAL A 460 -12.24 -29.43 -0.86
C VAL A 460 -11.03 -30.01 -1.58
N LYS A 461 -10.09 -30.63 -0.88
CA LYS A 461 -8.82 -31.14 -1.46
C LYS A 461 -8.46 -32.53 -0.96
N GLU A 462 -8.07 -33.41 -1.88
CA GLU A 462 -7.36 -34.65 -1.56
C GLU A 462 -5.87 -34.35 -1.29
N ASN A 463 -5.28 -34.96 -0.25
CA ASN A 463 -3.85 -34.88 0.07
C ASN A 463 -3.33 -33.50 0.51
N MET A 464 -4.12 -32.74 1.25
CA MET A 464 -3.69 -31.46 1.80
C MET A 464 -2.72 -31.62 2.98
N CYS A 465 -1.68 -30.78 3.02
CA CYS A 465 -0.79 -30.68 4.16
C CYS A 465 -0.96 -29.31 4.85
N ALA A 466 -1.42 -29.33 6.09
CA ALA A 466 -1.47 -28.16 6.94
C ALA A 466 -0.70 -28.41 8.25
N LYS A 467 -0.01 -27.39 8.76
CA LYS A 467 0.77 -27.43 10.00
C LYS A 467 0.50 -26.19 10.84
N TYR A 468 0.55 -26.36 12.15
CA TYR A 468 0.48 -25.28 13.11
C TYR A 468 1.75 -25.21 13.94
N TYR A 469 2.33 -24.04 14.05
CA TYR A 469 3.45 -23.73 14.94
C TYR A 469 3.13 -22.45 15.71
N GLU A 470 3.24 -22.49 17.03
CA GLU A 470 3.00 -21.29 17.85
C GLU A 470 3.99 -20.19 17.51
N GLU A 471 5.28 -20.51 17.47
CA GLU A 471 6.34 -19.58 17.14
C GLU A 471 6.81 -19.77 15.68
N ILE A 472 7.08 -18.66 15.00
CA ILE A 472 7.37 -18.62 13.56
C ILE A 472 8.57 -19.49 13.20
N LEU A 473 9.67 -19.37 13.97
CA LEU A 473 10.91 -20.06 13.65
C LEU A 473 10.86 -21.57 13.96
N ASP A 474 9.90 -22.06 14.71
CA ASP A 474 9.70 -23.50 14.96
C ASP A 474 9.25 -24.23 13.68
N ALA A 475 8.71 -23.51 12.69
CA ALA A 475 8.38 -24.06 11.38
C ALA A 475 9.59 -24.29 10.47
N LYS A 476 10.78 -23.77 10.81
CA LYS A 476 11.97 -23.75 9.94
C LYS A 476 12.40 -25.13 9.49
N ASP A 477 12.49 -26.08 10.41
CA ASP A 477 12.96 -27.44 10.11
C ASP A 477 11.97 -28.18 9.22
N PHE A 478 10.65 -28.01 9.46
CA PHE A 478 9.61 -28.57 8.59
C PHE A 478 9.70 -28.00 7.17
N VAL A 479 9.86 -26.68 7.02
CA VAL A 479 9.99 -26.06 5.70
C VAL A 479 11.22 -26.61 4.97
N LYS A 480 12.36 -26.71 5.63
CA LYS A 480 13.59 -27.27 5.04
C LYS A 480 13.40 -28.72 4.60
N GLU A 481 12.75 -29.54 5.44
CA GLU A 481 12.44 -30.92 5.11
C GLU A 481 11.56 -31.00 3.85
N GLU A 482 10.50 -30.17 3.77
CA GLU A 482 9.62 -30.14 2.60
C GLU A 482 10.36 -29.68 1.33
N LEU A 483 11.19 -28.64 1.40
CA LEU A 483 11.94 -28.13 0.26
C LEU A 483 12.95 -29.17 -0.30
N ASN A 484 13.35 -30.15 0.51
CA ASN A 484 14.26 -31.24 0.11
C ASN A 484 13.54 -32.49 -0.41
N LYS A 485 12.20 -32.55 -0.37
CA LYS A 485 11.43 -33.69 -0.89
C LYS A 485 11.46 -33.73 -2.42
N PRO A 486 11.43 -34.92 -3.02
CA PRO A 486 11.26 -35.06 -4.46
C PRO A 486 9.94 -34.42 -4.93
N LEU A 487 9.99 -33.66 -6.02
CA LEU A 487 8.82 -33.06 -6.64
C LEU A 487 8.18 -34.00 -7.65
N SER A 488 6.84 -33.93 -7.75
CA SER A 488 6.12 -34.60 -8.82
C SER A 488 6.37 -33.91 -10.17
N LYS A 489 5.99 -34.59 -11.25
CA LYS A 489 6.09 -34.03 -12.61
C LYS A 489 5.21 -32.78 -12.82
N ASP A 490 4.26 -32.54 -11.93
CA ASP A 490 3.38 -31.36 -11.98
C ASP A 490 4.09 -30.08 -11.55
N TYR A 491 5.25 -30.22 -10.87
CA TYR A 491 6.03 -29.08 -10.36
C TYR A 491 7.47 -29.06 -10.93
N PRO A 492 7.63 -28.92 -12.27
CA PRO A 492 8.94 -28.98 -12.92
C PRO A 492 9.85 -27.80 -12.55
N ASP A 493 9.27 -26.67 -12.08
CA ASP A 493 9.98 -25.43 -11.81
C ASP A 493 10.42 -25.29 -10.33
N GLY A 494 10.09 -26.27 -9.47
CA GLY A 494 10.53 -26.26 -8.08
C GLY A 494 9.45 -25.80 -7.08
N TYR A 495 9.90 -25.11 -6.05
CA TYR A 495 9.04 -24.59 -4.98
C TYR A 495 8.84 -23.08 -5.07
N LEU A 496 7.68 -22.63 -4.61
CA LEU A 496 7.41 -21.25 -4.24
C LEU A 496 7.13 -21.24 -2.73
N PHE A 497 8.04 -20.68 -1.95
CA PHE A 497 7.85 -20.48 -0.52
C PHE A 497 7.41 -19.04 -0.27
N VAL A 498 6.23 -18.86 0.32
CA VAL A 498 5.59 -17.56 0.55
C VAL A 498 5.43 -17.33 2.03
N THR A 499 6.02 -16.26 2.55
CA THR A 499 5.68 -15.71 3.87
C THR A 499 4.62 -14.63 3.68
N MET A 500 3.47 -14.72 4.38
CA MET A 500 2.32 -13.85 4.14
C MET A 500 1.68 -13.37 5.44
N GLY A 501 1.40 -12.07 5.54
CA GLY A 501 0.73 -11.45 6.69
C GLY A 501 1.37 -10.14 7.14
N ALA A 502 0.69 -9.39 7.99
CA ALA A 502 1.17 -8.12 8.54
C ALA A 502 2.13 -8.30 9.73
N GLY A 503 2.29 -9.52 10.22
CA GLY A 503 3.16 -9.88 11.35
C GLY A 503 4.63 -10.09 10.96
N ASP A 504 5.31 -10.82 11.83
CA ASP A 504 6.76 -11.04 11.79
C ASP A 504 7.19 -12.28 10.97
N ASN A 505 6.27 -12.97 10.33
CA ASN A 505 6.51 -14.21 9.59
C ASN A 505 7.50 -14.07 8.43
N TRP A 506 7.73 -12.87 7.91
CA TRP A 506 8.81 -12.56 6.98
C TRP A 506 10.20 -13.02 7.50
N LYS A 507 10.38 -13.13 8.83
CA LYS A 507 11.61 -13.63 9.45
C LYS A 507 11.90 -15.07 9.08
N LEU A 508 10.86 -15.91 8.88
CA LEU A 508 11.06 -17.29 8.45
C LEU A 508 11.62 -17.37 7.03
N GLY A 509 11.07 -16.57 6.09
CA GLY A 509 11.59 -16.49 4.73
C GLY A 509 13.07 -16.11 4.69
N LYS A 510 13.45 -15.12 5.50
CA LYS A 510 14.85 -14.70 5.65
C LYS A 510 15.72 -15.82 6.26
N ALA A 511 15.24 -16.48 7.32
CA ALA A 511 15.97 -17.56 7.99
C ALA A 511 16.17 -18.79 7.08
N ILE A 512 15.27 -19.07 6.13
CA ILE A 512 15.42 -20.12 5.12
C ILE A 512 16.51 -19.76 4.11
N LEU A 513 16.63 -18.49 3.72
CA LEU A 513 17.64 -18.02 2.76
C LEU A 513 19.05 -17.92 3.36
N GLU A 514 19.18 -17.66 4.67
CA GLU A 514 20.46 -17.50 5.36
C GLU A 514 21.16 -18.83 5.65
N ASP A 515 20.44 -19.93 5.72
CA ASP A 515 20.97 -21.28 5.96
C ASP A 515 21.47 -21.96 4.66
N LYS A 516 22.43 -21.32 4.00
CA LYS A 516 23.12 -21.87 2.81
C LYS A 516 24.16 -22.93 3.15
#